data_a2e9e0f68ab750b20f023e07e87e0d56
#
_entry.id   a2e9e0f68ab750b20f023e07e87e0d56
#
_cell.length_a   1.000
_cell.length_b   1.000
_cell.length_c   1.000
_cell.angle_alpha   90.00
_cell.angle_beta   90.00
_cell.angle_gamma   90.00
#
_symmetry.space_group_name_H-M   'P 1'
#
loop_
_entity.id
_entity.type
_entity.pdbx_description
1 polymer ?
#
loop_
_entity_poly.entity_id
_entity_poly.type
_entity_poly.pdbx_seq_one_letter_code
_entity_poly.pdbx_strand_id
1 'polypeptide(L)'
;AYVGRVAAAFNNNGAGVRGDMRAVIRAILLDDEARSPAGLTQPGFGKLREPMLRLVQWARTFGVTSQYGYWKIGDTSNPGTRLSQSPLRSPSVFNFFRPGYVPPSTALAAARQVAPEFQLVNESSVGGYLNYMQGVIRNGIYANAPDVPQNASNTNNGYDIRTTYPNEMAIVTDADALVARINLLMCAGQLSAATVKLIADALKATPVTAASTEAVKLNRIAAAILLVMASAEYLIQK
;
A
#
# COMPACT_ATOMS: atom_id res chain seq x y z
N ALA A 1 -18.30 21.45 8.78
CA ALA A 1 -17.09 22.15 9.13
C ALA A 1 -16.14 22.27 7.92
N TYR A 2 -15.37 21.25 7.52
CA TYR A 2 -14.35 21.31 6.46
C TYR A 2 -14.92 21.80 5.11
N VAL A 3 -15.95 21.12 4.59
CA VAL A 3 -16.60 21.52 3.32
C VAL A 3 -17.10 22.96 3.34
N GLY A 4 -17.62 23.42 4.50
CA GLY A 4 -18.07 24.81 4.65
C GLY A 4 -16.93 25.83 4.51
N ARG A 5 -15.73 25.54 5.04
CA ARG A 5 -14.55 26.40 4.86
C ARG A 5 -14.08 26.45 3.41
N VAL A 6 -14.11 25.32 2.72
CA VAL A 6 -13.79 25.24 1.28
C VAL A 6 -14.82 26.02 0.44
N ALA A 7 -16.11 25.89 0.76
CA ALA A 7 -17.17 26.66 0.11
C ALA A 7 -17.03 28.16 0.35
N ALA A 8 -16.62 28.59 1.54
CA ALA A 8 -16.31 29.99 1.84
C ALA A 8 -15.16 30.51 0.96
N ALA A 9 -14.09 29.74 0.79
CA ALA A 9 -12.97 30.10 -0.09
C ALA A 9 -13.41 30.18 -1.57
N PHE A 10 -14.35 29.35 -2.03
CA PHE A 10 -14.94 29.46 -3.37
C PHE A 10 -15.77 30.75 -3.52
N ASN A 11 -16.54 31.11 -2.49
CA ASN A 11 -17.39 32.31 -2.55
C ASN A 11 -16.57 33.60 -2.45
N ASN A 12 -15.43 33.58 -1.75
CA ASN A 12 -14.54 34.71 -1.59
C ASN A 12 -13.13 34.22 -1.24
N ASN A 13 -12.17 34.51 -2.09
CA ASN A 13 -10.76 34.12 -1.90
C ASN A 13 -10.00 34.97 -0.87
N GLY A 14 -10.66 35.86 -0.15
CA GLY A 14 -10.08 36.84 0.76
C GLY A 14 -9.83 38.23 0.11
N ALA A 15 -9.93 38.34 -1.21
CA ALA A 15 -9.81 39.57 -1.99
C ALA A 15 -11.12 39.93 -2.70
N GLY A 16 -12.25 39.34 -2.32
CA GLY A 16 -13.57 39.60 -2.90
C GLY A 16 -13.85 38.86 -4.22
N VAL A 17 -12.96 37.94 -4.63
CA VAL A 17 -13.13 37.20 -5.90
C VAL A 17 -13.79 35.85 -5.63
N ARG A 18 -14.88 35.56 -6.35
CA ARG A 18 -15.56 34.26 -6.33
C ARG A 18 -15.00 33.33 -7.40
N GLY A 19 -14.87 32.05 -7.10
CA GLY A 19 -14.47 31.04 -8.09
C GLY A 19 -12.95 30.97 -8.33
N ASP A 20 -12.14 31.57 -7.47
CA ASP A 20 -10.68 31.42 -7.51
C ASP A 20 -10.30 29.99 -7.13
N MET A 21 -10.09 29.14 -8.13
CA MET A 21 -9.76 27.72 -7.92
C MET A 21 -8.43 27.52 -7.20
N ARG A 22 -7.48 28.45 -7.30
CA ARG A 22 -6.23 28.37 -6.54
C ARG A 22 -6.50 28.51 -5.03
N ALA A 23 -7.36 29.45 -4.64
CA ALA A 23 -7.78 29.61 -3.24
C ALA A 23 -8.55 28.39 -2.76
N VAL A 24 -9.42 27.81 -3.58
CA VAL A 24 -10.20 26.58 -3.27
C VAL A 24 -9.26 25.39 -3.05
N ILE A 25 -8.35 25.11 -3.97
CA ILE A 25 -7.39 24.01 -3.87
C ILE A 25 -6.51 24.19 -2.64
N ARG A 26 -6.06 25.43 -2.36
CA ARG A 26 -5.31 25.74 -1.15
C ARG A 26 -6.12 25.46 0.12
N ALA A 27 -7.39 25.85 0.16
CA ALA A 27 -8.27 25.58 1.29
C ALA A 27 -8.48 24.07 1.51
N ILE A 28 -8.59 23.28 0.42
CA ILE A 28 -8.69 21.82 0.52
C ILE A 28 -7.43 21.20 1.11
N LEU A 29 -6.26 21.58 0.58
CA LEU A 29 -5.00 20.89 0.90
C LEU A 29 -4.35 21.36 2.21
N LEU A 30 -4.63 22.58 2.66
CA LEU A 30 -3.98 23.20 3.82
C LEU A 30 -4.92 23.37 5.03
N ASP A 31 -6.15 22.87 4.95
CA ASP A 31 -7.08 22.90 6.07
C ASP A 31 -6.54 22.10 7.26
N ASP A 32 -6.70 22.64 8.46
CA ASP A 32 -6.21 21.98 9.69
C ASP A 32 -6.86 20.60 9.89
N GLU A 33 -8.15 20.44 9.55
CA GLU A 33 -8.86 19.16 9.66
C GLU A 33 -8.23 18.10 8.72
N ALA A 34 -7.68 18.51 7.57
CA ALA A 34 -7.03 17.63 6.62
C ALA A 34 -5.56 17.30 6.99
N ARG A 35 -4.90 18.18 7.77
CA ARG A 35 -3.44 18.10 8.04
C ARG A 35 -3.07 17.90 9.50
N SER A 36 -4.00 18.05 10.41
CA SER A 36 -3.71 17.94 11.84
C SER A 36 -3.26 16.53 12.21
N PRO A 37 -2.16 16.38 12.96
CA PRO A 37 -1.74 15.08 13.48
C PRO A 37 -2.74 14.48 14.50
N ALA A 38 -3.72 15.25 14.98
CA ALA A 38 -4.74 14.76 15.89
C ALA A 38 -5.54 13.58 15.30
N GLY A 39 -5.68 13.51 13.96
CA GLY A 39 -6.30 12.37 13.29
C GLY A 39 -5.59 11.04 13.55
N LEU A 40 -4.28 11.06 13.76
CA LEU A 40 -3.48 9.84 13.97
C LEU A 40 -3.91 9.05 15.22
N THR A 41 -4.40 9.74 16.25
CA THR A 41 -4.85 9.13 17.50
C THR A 41 -6.35 8.85 17.55
N GLN A 42 -7.12 9.32 16.56
CA GLN A 42 -8.57 9.09 16.51
C GLN A 42 -8.88 7.70 15.94
N PRO A 43 -9.65 6.85 16.63
CA PRO A 43 -9.99 5.51 16.16
C PRO A 43 -10.74 5.49 14.82
N GLY A 44 -11.62 6.46 14.59
CA GLY A 44 -12.43 6.55 13.36
C GLY A 44 -11.76 7.29 12.20
N PHE A 45 -10.52 7.76 12.36
CA PHE A 45 -9.80 8.46 11.30
C PHE A 45 -8.94 7.49 10.49
N GLY A 46 -8.95 7.67 9.19
CA GLY A 46 -8.18 6.87 8.25
C GLY A 46 -9.06 6.19 7.20
N LYS A 47 -8.42 5.55 6.26
CA LYS A 47 -9.07 4.75 5.21
C LYS A 47 -8.28 3.48 4.94
N LEU A 48 -8.96 2.44 4.45
CA LEU A 48 -8.27 1.24 4.01
C LEU A 48 -7.38 1.57 2.80
N ARG A 49 -6.10 1.23 2.89
CA ARG A 49 -5.16 1.40 1.79
C ARG A 49 -5.50 0.43 0.65
N GLU A 50 -5.77 0.95 -0.52
CA GLU A 50 -6.11 0.14 -1.69
C GLU A 50 -4.99 -0.85 -2.06
N PRO A 51 -5.30 -2.09 -2.46
CA PRO A 51 -4.29 -3.10 -2.79
C PRO A 51 -3.30 -2.65 -3.87
N MET A 52 -3.75 -1.93 -4.89
CA MET A 52 -2.87 -1.36 -5.92
C MET A 52 -1.91 -0.32 -5.34
N LEU A 53 -2.37 0.51 -4.40
CA LEU A 53 -1.51 1.49 -3.72
C LEU A 53 -0.45 0.80 -2.84
N ARG A 54 -0.77 -0.36 -2.25
CA ARG A 54 0.21 -1.16 -1.49
C ARG A 54 1.31 -1.69 -2.39
N LEU A 55 0.97 -2.21 -3.57
CA LEU A 55 1.95 -2.65 -4.58
C LEU A 55 2.85 -1.49 -5.03
N VAL A 56 2.26 -0.34 -5.36
CA VAL A 56 3.02 0.84 -5.80
C VAL A 56 3.91 1.38 -4.67
N GLN A 57 3.43 1.39 -3.43
CA GLN A 57 4.23 1.80 -2.28
C GLN A 57 5.43 0.87 -2.09
N TRP A 58 5.24 -0.45 -2.12
CA TRP A 58 6.34 -1.41 -2.07
C TRP A 58 7.37 -1.12 -3.17
N ALA A 59 6.93 -0.97 -4.42
CA ALA A 59 7.82 -0.75 -5.54
C ALA A 59 8.65 0.55 -5.39
N ARG A 60 8.01 1.64 -4.97
CA ARG A 60 8.69 2.93 -4.75
C ARG A 60 9.61 2.92 -3.54
N THR A 61 9.17 2.34 -2.43
CA THR A 61 9.93 2.29 -1.18
C THR A 61 11.26 1.55 -1.34
N PHE A 62 11.25 0.45 -2.08
CA PHE A 62 12.43 -0.41 -2.22
C PHE A 62 13.17 -0.24 -3.55
N GLY A 63 12.88 0.83 -4.28
CA GLY A 63 13.61 1.14 -5.52
C GLY A 63 13.49 0.05 -6.58
N VAL A 64 12.30 -0.52 -6.73
CA VAL A 64 12.04 -1.57 -7.73
C VAL A 64 12.28 -1.05 -9.14
N THR A 65 12.91 -1.87 -9.96
CA THR A 65 13.21 -1.54 -11.35
C THR A 65 12.67 -2.59 -12.31
N SER A 66 12.41 -2.19 -13.56
CA SER A 66 12.12 -3.10 -14.66
C SER A 66 13.40 -3.24 -15.49
N GLN A 67 13.87 -4.47 -15.68
CA GLN A 67 15.06 -4.77 -16.48
C GLN A 67 14.89 -4.35 -17.94
N TYR A 68 13.68 -4.50 -18.47
CA TYR A 68 13.37 -4.21 -19.87
C TYR A 68 12.69 -2.85 -20.10
N GLY A 69 12.29 -2.16 -19.02
CA GLY A 69 11.70 -0.83 -19.09
C GLY A 69 10.23 -0.77 -19.48
N TYR A 70 9.57 -1.90 -19.74
CA TYR A 70 8.15 -1.93 -20.15
C TYR A 70 7.16 -1.99 -19.00
N TRP A 71 7.60 -2.27 -17.78
CA TRP A 71 6.79 -2.24 -16.57
C TRP A 71 5.49 -3.04 -16.65
N LYS A 72 5.53 -4.22 -17.24
CA LYS A 72 4.35 -5.08 -17.42
C LYS A 72 3.96 -5.73 -16.09
N ILE A 73 2.85 -5.29 -15.51
CA ILE A 73 2.29 -5.87 -14.27
C ILE A 73 1.20 -6.92 -14.54
N GLY A 74 0.71 -7.02 -15.78
CA GLY A 74 -0.41 -7.89 -16.14
C GLY A 74 -1.74 -7.45 -15.52
N ASP A 75 -2.73 -8.33 -15.60
CA ASP A 75 -4.02 -8.14 -14.95
C ASP A 75 -3.95 -8.57 -13.49
N THR A 76 -4.17 -7.64 -12.58
CA THR A 76 -4.13 -7.85 -11.13
C THR A 76 -5.52 -7.86 -10.48
N SER A 77 -6.60 -7.91 -11.28
CA SER A 77 -7.98 -7.78 -10.78
C SER A 77 -8.57 -9.04 -10.15
N ASN A 78 -7.96 -10.22 -10.33
CA ASN A 78 -8.48 -11.46 -9.75
C ASN A 78 -8.37 -11.44 -8.20
N PRO A 79 -9.48 -11.56 -7.45
CA PRO A 79 -9.46 -11.50 -5.99
C PRO A 79 -8.80 -12.73 -5.34
N GLY A 80 -8.92 -13.91 -5.93
CA GLY A 80 -8.40 -15.15 -5.33
C GLY A 80 -6.89 -15.33 -5.49
N THR A 81 -6.26 -14.64 -6.44
CA THR A 81 -4.84 -14.86 -6.79
C THR A 81 -4.01 -13.58 -6.93
N ARG A 82 -4.65 -12.43 -6.86
CA ARG A 82 -4.03 -11.12 -7.13
C ARG A 82 -4.54 -10.05 -6.16
N LEU A 83 -4.69 -8.81 -6.63
CA LEU A 83 -4.98 -7.63 -5.83
C LEU A 83 -6.46 -7.23 -5.79
N SER A 84 -7.37 -7.93 -6.44
CA SER A 84 -8.78 -7.50 -6.66
C SER A 84 -8.91 -6.17 -7.39
N GLN A 85 -7.84 -5.62 -7.87
CA GLN A 85 -7.75 -4.28 -8.46
C GLN A 85 -6.69 -4.28 -9.56
N SER A 86 -6.97 -3.63 -10.69
CA SER A 86 -6.01 -3.50 -11.78
C SER A 86 -6.19 -2.16 -12.48
N PRO A 87 -5.11 -1.47 -12.87
CA PRO A 87 -5.20 -0.20 -13.59
C PRO A 87 -6.04 -0.34 -14.86
N LEU A 88 -6.88 0.65 -15.14
CA LEU A 88 -7.74 0.74 -16.33
C LEU A 88 -8.75 -0.42 -16.50
N ARG A 89 -9.03 -1.18 -15.44
CA ARG A 89 -9.96 -2.33 -15.46
C ARG A 89 -11.09 -2.20 -14.44
N SER A 90 -11.39 -1.00 -13.99
CA SER A 90 -12.52 -0.79 -13.09
C SER A 90 -13.84 -1.18 -13.75
N PRO A 91 -14.76 -1.81 -13.01
CA PRO A 91 -16.04 -2.29 -13.56
C PRO A 91 -17.01 -1.16 -13.90
N SER A 92 -16.77 0.05 -13.41
CA SER A 92 -17.62 1.22 -13.65
C SER A 92 -16.84 2.53 -13.46
N VAL A 93 -17.51 3.66 -13.74
CA VAL A 93 -16.98 5.01 -13.45
C VAL A 93 -16.72 5.27 -11.97
N PHE A 94 -17.27 4.44 -11.08
CA PHE A 94 -17.06 4.52 -9.64
C PHE A 94 -15.83 3.73 -9.16
N ASN A 95 -14.91 3.39 -10.05
CA ASN A 95 -13.75 2.57 -9.71
C ASN A 95 -14.15 1.13 -9.32
N PHE A 96 -13.48 0.50 -8.36
CA PHE A 96 -13.73 -0.85 -7.88
C PHE A 96 -14.68 -0.89 -6.67
N PHE A 97 -15.09 0.24 -6.16
CA PHE A 97 -15.97 0.37 -4.98
C PHE A 97 -16.88 1.60 -5.11
N ARG A 98 -18.07 1.51 -4.52
CA ARG A 98 -19.06 2.59 -4.55
C ARG A 98 -18.77 3.62 -3.46
N PRO A 99 -18.88 4.94 -3.73
CA PRO A 99 -18.59 5.99 -2.76
C PRO A 99 -19.36 5.89 -1.44
N GLY A 100 -20.59 5.39 -1.48
CA GLY A 100 -21.43 5.23 -0.31
C GLY A 100 -21.41 3.83 0.32
N TYR A 101 -20.42 2.98 0.02
CA TYR A 101 -20.37 1.63 0.57
C TYR A 101 -20.13 1.64 2.08
N VAL A 102 -20.96 0.86 2.79
CA VAL A 102 -20.84 0.60 4.22
C VAL A 102 -20.63 -0.90 4.38
N PRO A 103 -19.52 -1.35 4.99
CA PRO A 103 -19.26 -2.78 5.17
C PRO A 103 -20.29 -3.40 6.13
N PRO A 104 -21.08 -4.39 5.68
CA PRO A 104 -22.16 -4.95 6.48
C PRO A 104 -21.63 -5.69 7.72
N SER A 105 -22.43 -5.73 8.79
CA SER A 105 -22.13 -6.44 10.04
C SER A 105 -20.82 -6.00 10.73
N THR A 106 -20.45 -4.74 10.58
CA THR A 106 -19.23 -4.17 11.18
C THR A 106 -19.54 -3.03 12.13
N ALA A 107 -18.57 -2.64 12.96
CA ALA A 107 -18.66 -1.45 13.79
C ALA A 107 -18.85 -0.16 12.95
N LEU A 108 -18.30 -0.13 11.73
CA LEU A 108 -18.53 0.98 10.79
C LEU A 108 -19.99 1.08 10.39
N ALA A 109 -20.66 -0.06 10.13
CA ALA A 109 -22.09 -0.08 9.83
C ALA A 109 -22.93 0.40 11.04
N ALA A 110 -22.60 -0.04 12.24
CA ALA A 110 -23.26 0.42 13.47
C ALA A 110 -23.10 1.92 13.68
N ALA A 111 -21.94 2.48 13.33
CA ALA A 111 -21.64 3.91 13.38
C ALA A 111 -22.16 4.68 12.15
N ARG A 112 -22.82 4.03 11.19
CA ARG A 112 -23.26 4.61 9.90
C ARG A 112 -22.15 5.33 9.15
N GLN A 113 -20.95 4.78 9.21
CA GLN A 113 -19.78 5.32 8.52
C GLN A 113 -19.58 4.62 7.16
N VAL A 114 -19.34 5.42 6.13
CA VAL A 114 -18.98 4.92 4.81
C VAL A 114 -17.48 4.54 4.78
N ALA A 115 -17.17 3.42 4.15
CA ALA A 115 -15.80 2.94 3.98
C ALA A 115 -15.68 2.23 2.63
N PRO A 116 -15.62 3.01 1.53
CA PRO A 116 -15.73 2.48 0.15
C PRO A 116 -14.72 1.40 -0.16
N GLU A 117 -13.47 1.57 0.23
CA GLU A 117 -12.37 0.65 -0.08
C GLU A 117 -12.58 -0.75 0.53
N PHE A 118 -13.37 -0.88 1.58
CA PHE A 118 -13.72 -2.18 2.17
C PHE A 118 -14.57 -3.06 1.24
N GLN A 119 -15.14 -2.52 0.17
CA GLN A 119 -15.84 -3.34 -0.84
C GLN A 119 -14.88 -4.29 -1.58
N LEU A 120 -13.58 -4.02 -1.56
CA LEU A 120 -12.53 -4.89 -2.09
C LEU A 120 -12.14 -6.04 -1.14
N VAL A 121 -12.68 -6.07 0.09
CA VAL A 121 -12.25 -7.02 1.13
C VAL A 121 -13.29 -8.12 1.30
N ASN A 122 -12.88 -9.34 1.03
CA ASN A 122 -13.60 -10.57 1.30
C ASN A 122 -12.59 -11.70 1.55
N GLU A 123 -13.06 -12.89 1.89
CA GLU A 123 -12.21 -14.03 2.25
C GLU A 123 -11.21 -14.35 1.14
N SER A 124 -11.65 -14.35 -0.12
CA SER A 124 -10.79 -14.64 -1.27
C SER A 124 -9.73 -13.56 -1.48
N SER A 125 -10.12 -12.29 -1.37
CA SER A 125 -9.21 -11.17 -1.65
C SER A 125 -8.12 -11.01 -0.60
N VAL A 126 -8.37 -11.35 0.66
CA VAL A 126 -7.34 -11.34 1.72
C VAL A 126 -6.28 -12.38 1.43
N GLY A 127 -6.68 -13.62 1.15
CA GLY A 127 -5.76 -14.70 0.80
C GLY A 127 -5.01 -14.42 -0.51
N GLY A 128 -5.72 -13.97 -1.54
CA GLY A 128 -5.15 -13.61 -2.82
C GLY A 128 -4.10 -12.51 -2.74
N TYR A 129 -4.38 -11.45 -1.98
CA TYR A 129 -3.44 -10.36 -1.73
C TYR A 129 -2.15 -10.86 -1.04
N LEU A 130 -2.29 -11.60 0.05
CA LEU A 130 -1.13 -12.07 0.82
C LEU A 130 -0.24 -12.98 -0.03
N ASN A 131 -0.82 -13.96 -0.71
CA ASN A 131 -0.09 -14.89 -1.58
C ASN A 131 0.58 -14.17 -2.76
N TYR A 132 -0.11 -13.22 -3.37
CA TYR A 132 0.46 -12.43 -4.47
C TYR A 132 1.63 -11.57 -3.99
N MET A 133 1.47 -10.82 -2.91
CA MET A 133 2.52 -9.97 -2.38
C MET A 133 3.72 -10.78 -1.86
N GLN A 134 3.50 -11.94 -1.26
CA GLN A 134 4.59 -12.85 -0.87
C GLN A 134 5.46 -13.21 -2.08
N GLY A 135 4.85 -13.59 -3.19
CA GLY A 135 5.56 -13.88 -4.44
C GLY A 135 6.29 -12.67 -5.00
N VAL A 136 5.61 -11.52 -5.07
CA VAL A 136 6.13 -10.27 -5.63
C VAL A 136 7.31 -9.73 -4.81
N ILE A 137 7.18 -9.68 -3.50
CA ILE A 137 8.26 -9.19 -2.61
C ILE A 137 9.50 -10.07 -2.74
N ARG A 138 9.32 -11.39 -2.83
CA ARG A 138 10.43 -12.35 -2.87
C ARG A 138 11.11 -12.43 -4.23
N ASN A 139 10.35 -12.44 -5.33
CA ASN A 139 10.82 -12.77 -6.65
C ASN A 139 10.68 -11.62 -7.66
N GLY A 140 9.83 -10.63 -7.36
CA GLY A 140 9.40 -9.61 -8.31
C GLY A 140 8.09 -9.96 -9.02
N ILE A 141 7.66 -9.11 -9.95
CA ILE A 141 6.46 -9.32 -10.74
C ILE A 141 6.80 -10.17 -11.96
N TYR A 142 6.12 -11.31 -12.08
CA TYR A 142 6.20 -12.18 -13.24
C TYR A 142 5.36 -11.61 -14.38
N ALA A 143 5.93 -11.51 -15.55
CA ALA A 143 5.27 -11.02 -16.74
C ALA A 143 5.44 -11.97 -17.93
N ASN A 144 4.44 -11.99 -18.81
CA ASN A 144 4.56 -12.60 -20.12
C ASN A 144 5.27 -11.63 -21.06
N ALA A 145 6.28 -12.11 -21.76
CA ALA A 145 7.07 -11.33 -22.70
C ALA A 145 7.51 -9.95 -22.14
N PRO A 146 8.25 -9.91 -21.03
CA PRO A 146 8.66 -8.65 -20.41
C PRO A 146 9.62 -7.82 -21.27
N ASP A 147 10.27 -8.45 -22.23
CA ASP A 147 11.32 -7.94 -23.12
C ASP A 147 10.80 -7.28 -24.40
N VAL A 148 9.49 -7.25 -24.61
CA VAL A 148 8.88 -6.64 -25.81
C VAL A 148 7.73 -5.70 -25.44
N PRO A 149 7.35 -4.76 -26.34
CA PRO A 149 6.19 -3.85 -26.12
C PRO A 149 4.89 -4.58 -25.81
N GLN A 150 3.93 -3.87 -25.21
CA GLN A 150 2.69 -4.41 -24.65
C GLN A 150 1.91 -5.34 -25.59
N ASN A 151 1.89 -5.04 -26.88
CA ASN A 151 1.07 -5.77 -27.86
C ASN A 151 1.90 -6.75 -28.72
N ALA A 152 3.17 -6.95 -28.41
CA ALA A 152 3.99 -7.89 -29.16
C ALA A 152 3.80 -9.31 -28.65
N SER A 153 3.78 -10.27 -29.55
CA SER A 153 3.79 -11.69 -29.23
C SER A 153 5.22 -12.17 -28.97
N ASN A 154 5.41 -12.84 -27.83
CA ASN A 154 6.69 -13.46 -27.49
C ASN A 154 6.47 -14.67 -26.60
N THR A 155 7.42 -15.58 -26.57
CA THR A 155 7.41 -16.78 -25.74
C THR A 155 8.22 -16.65 -24.45
N ASN A 156 9.02 -15.60 -24.31
CA ASN A 156 9.80 -15.37 -23.10
C ASN A 156 8.89 -14.87 -21.97
N ASN A 157 8.94 -15.56 -20.85
CA ASN A 157 8.23 -15.21 -19.65
C ASN A 157 9.19 -15.17 -18.48
N GLY A 158 9.00 -14.27 -17.54
CA GLY A 158 9.91 -14.17 -16.40
C GLY A 158 9.61 -13.03 -15.44
N TYR A 159 10.44 -12.97 -14.40
CA TYR A 159 10.41 -11.89 -13.43
C TYR A 159 11.19 -10.69 -13.95
N ASP A 160 10.51 -9.56 -14.16
CA ASP A 160 11.11 -8.33 -14.65
C ASP A 160 11.18 -7.24 -13.58
N ILE A 161 10.02 -6.91 -12.98
CA ILE A 161 9.89 -5.81 -12.02
C ILE A 161 10.29 -6.31 -10.64
N ARG A 162 11.51 -5.98 -10.18
CA ARG A 162 12.09 -6.52 -8.94
C ARG A 162 13.14 -5.60 -8.31
N THR A 163 13.55 -5.94 -7.09
CA THR A 163 14.66 -5.30 -6.37
C THR A 163 15.48 -6.35 -5.62
N THR A 164 16.72 -6.01 -5.28
CA THR A 164 17.64 -6.83 -4.47
C THR A 164 17.70 -6.38 -3.01
N TYR A 165 16.96 -5.35 -2.63
CA TYR A 165 16.91 -4.79 -1.27
C TYR A 165 18.29 -4.42 -0.69
N PRO A 166 19.16 -3.67 -1.37
CA PRO A 166 20.54 -3.47 -0.96
C PRO A 166 20.67 -2.86 0.43
N ASN A 167 19.81 -1.91 0.79
CA ASN A 167 19.83 -1.25 2.09
C ASN A 167 19.36 -2.18 3.22
N GLU A 168 18.36 -2.99 2.97
CA GLU A 168 17.81 -3.98 3.91
C GLU A 168 18.77 -5.16 4.07
N MET A 169 19.46 -5.54 2.99
CA MET A 169 20.47 -6.59 3.01
C MET A 169 21.65 -6.23 3.93
N ALA A 170 22.03 -4.95 3.99
CA ALA A 170 23.12 -4.47 4.85
C ALA A 170 22.83 -4.64 6.36
N ILE A 171 21.55 -4.69 6.76
CA ILE A 171 21.12 -4.81 8.17
C ILE A 171 20.36 -6.10 8.45
N VAL A 172 20.33 -7.05 7.53
CA VAL A 172 19.47 -8.23 7.58
C VAL A 172 19.74 -9.16 8.78
N THR A 173 20.92 -9.11 9.36
CA THR A 173 21.29 -9.91 10.56
C THR A 173 20.67 -9.36 11.83
N ASP A 174 20.31 -8.09 11.88
CA ASP A 174 19.62 -7.44 12.99
C ASP A 174 18.12 -7.31 12.67
N ALA A 175 17.33 -8.20 13.30
CA ALA A 175 15.89 -8.23 13.07
C ALA A 175 15.17 -6.97 13.59
N ASP A 176 15.63 -6.40 14.70
CA ASP A 176 15.01 -5.19 15.28
C ASP A 176 15.28 -3.97 14.40
N ALA A 177 16.53 -3.80 13.95
CA ALA A 177 16.89 -2.72 13.02
C ALA A 177 16.13 -2.86 11.69
N LEU A 178 15.98 -4.08 11.17
CA LEU A 178 15.24 -4.34 9.94
C LEU A 178 13.76 -3.96 10.07
N VAL A 179 13.09 -4.39 11.16
CA VAL A 179 11.68 -4.05 11.40
C VAL A 179 11.50 -2.54 11.64
N ALA A 180 12.40 -1.91 12.40
CA ALA A 180 12.36 -0.47 12.64
C ALA A 180 12.47 0.32 11.33
N ARG A 181 13.39 -0.08 10.43
CA ARG A 181 13.53 0.54 9.11
C ARG A 181 12.28 0.38 8.26
N ILE A 182 11.71 -0.84 8.17
CA ILE A 182 10.51 -1.10 7.37
C ILE A 182 9.31 -0.35 7.95
N ASN A 183 9.16 -0.28 9.28
CA ASN A 183 8.14 0.52 9.94
C ASN A 183 8.26 2.01 9.56
N LEU A 184 9.46 2.56 9.60
CA LEU A 184 9.69 3.96 9.20
C LEU A 184 9.29 4.20 7.74
N LEU A 185 9.73 3.34 6.83
CA LEU A 185 9.55 3.54 5.39
C LEU A 185 8.11 3.29 4.92
N MET A 186 7.43 2.30 5.49
CA MET A 186 6.11 1.87 5.02
C MET A 186 4.95 2.40 5.87
N CYS A 187 5.20 2.68 7.14
CA CYS A 187 4.19 3.12 8.11
C CYS A 187 4.51 4.48 8.76
N ALA A 188 5.56 5.18 8.33
CA ALA A 188 6.01 6.42 8.96
C ALA A 188 6.25 6.28 10.49
N GLY A 189 6.69 5.09 10.93
CA GLY A 189 6.92 4.77 12.34
C GLY A 189 5.64 4.52 13.16
N GLN A 190 4.49 4.33 12.54
CA GLN A 190 3.18 4.26 13.23
C GLN A 190 2.79 2.84 13.68
N LEU A 191 3.59 1.80 13.43
CA LEU A 191 3.32 0.50 14.04
C LEU A 191 3.42 0.60 15.56
N SER A 192 2.50 -0.05 16.27
CA SER A 192 2.57 -0.14 17.73
C SER A 192 3.82 -0.90 18.18
N ALA A 193 4.33 -0.59 19.37
CA ALA A 193 5.46 -1.30 19.94
C ALA A 193 5.19 -2.82 20.04
N ALA A 194 3.94 -3.22 20.28
CA ALA A 194 3.53 -4.61 20.31
C ALA A 194 3.67 -5.29 18.95
N THR A 195 3.21 -4.64 17.87
CA THR A 195 3.34 -5.14 16.50
C THR A 195 4.79 -5.21 16.07
N VAL A 196 5.59 -4.18 16.34
CA VAL A 196 7.04 -4.18 16.06
C VAL A 196 7.72 -5.35 16.76
N LYS A 197 7.46 -5.53 18.06
CA LYS A 197 8.02 -6.66 18.84
C LYS A 197 7.59 -8.01 18.27
N LEU A 198 6.31 -8.19 17.96
CA LEU A 198 5.78 -9.44 17.42
C LEU A 198 6.49 -9.82 16.11
N ILE A 199 6.66 -8.89 15.21
CA ILE A 199 7.33 -9.11 13.92
C ILE A 199 8.82 -9.43 14.16
N ALA A 200 9.50 -8.65 15.00
CA ALA A 200 10.92 -8.89 15.30
C ALA A 200 11.15 -10.27 15.94
N ASP A 201 10.31 -10.69 16.87
CA ASP A 201 10.41 -12.00 17.53
C ASP A 201 10.15 -13.13 16.51
N ALA A 202 9.20 -12.99 15.61
CA ALA A 202 8.96 -13.95 14.54
C ALA A 202 10.18 -14.09 13.62
N LEU A 203 10.85 -12.99 13.29
CA LEU A 203 12.08 -13.03 12.48
C LEU A 203 13.25 -13.66 13.22
N LYS A 204 13.38 -13.44 14.53
CA LYS A 204 14.43 -14.02 15.39
C LYS A 204 14.29 -15.53 15.55
N ALA A 205 13.08 -16.08 15.42
CA ALA A 205 12.82 -17.52 15.49
C ALA A 205 13.62 -18.33 14.44
N THR A 206 14.00 -17.70 13.33
CA THR A 206 14.89 -18.31 12.32
C THR A 206 16.18 -17.49 12.26
N PRO A 207 17.26 -17.91 12.91
CA PRO A 207 18.50 -17.14 12.94
C PRO A 207 19.10 -16.90 11.55
N VAL A 208 19.51 -15.66 11.29
CA VAL A 208 20.25 -15.27 10.07
C VAL A 208 21.52 -14.57 10.50
N THR A 209 22.65 -15.04 9.98
CA THR A 209 23.99 -14.55 10.29
C THR A 209 24.66 -13.98 9.04
N ALA A 210 25.84 -13.40 9.21
CA ALA A 210 26.66 -12.96 8.09
C ALA A 210 26.99 -14.10 7.12
N ALA A 211 27.18 -15.34 7.65
CA ALA A 211 27.47 -16.54 6.86
C ALA A 211 26.24 -17.16 6.17
N SER A 212 25.03 -16.72 6.47
CA SER A 212 23.82 -17.22 5.80
C SER A 212 23.82 -16.88 4.32
N THR A 213 23.26 -17.78 3.50
CA THR A 213 23.16 -17.57 2.05
C THR A 213 22.30 -16.35 1.71
N GLU A 214 22.51 -15.74 0.55
CA GLU A 214 21.69 -14.63 0.08
C GLU A 214 20.19 -14.99 0.04
N ALA A 215 19.87 -16.22 -0.35
CA ALA A 215 18.49 -16.70 -0.38
C ALA A 215 17.84 -16.66 1.01
N VAL A 216 18.55 -17.06 2.05
CA VAL A 216 18.09 -17.04 3.45
C VAL A 216 17.92 -15.58 3.93
N LYS A 217 18.89 -14.72 3.61
CA LYS A 217 18.82 -13.28 3.94
C LYS A 217 17.65 -12.62 3.25
N LEU A 218 17.46 -12.89 1.96
CA LEU A 218 16.33 -12.35 1.17
C LEU A 218 14.97 -12.85 1.72
N ASN A 219 14.89 -14.11 2.16
CA ASN A 219 13.66 -14.63 2.77
C ASN A 219 13.32 -13.89 4.07
N ARG A 220 14.31 -13.53 4.92
CA ARG A 220 14.07 -12.72 6.12
C ARG A 220 13.54 -11.33 5.75
N ILE A 221 14.13 -10.65 4.76
CA ILE A 221 13.68 -9.35 4.30
C ILE A 221 12.24 -9.45 3.77
N ALA A 222 11.97 -10.44 2.92
CA ALA A 222 10.63 -10.65 2.36
C ALA A 222 9.59 -10.93 3.44
N ALA A 223 9.93 -11.74 4.45
CA ALA A 223 9.06 -12.01 5.59
C ALA A 223 8.78 -10.73 6.40
N ALA A 224 9.81 -9.92 6.68
CA ALA A 224 9.65 -8.67 7.42
C ALA A 224 8.71 -7.69 6.69
N ILE A 225 8.91 -7.49 5.39
CA ILE A 225 8.07 -6.61 4.56
C ILE A 225 6.63 -7.15 4.51
N LEU A 226 6.44 -8.45 4.28
CA LEU A 226 5.12 -9.06 4.20
C LEU A 226 4.36 -8.96 5.52
N LEU A 227 5.00 -9.21 6.65
CA LEU A 227 4.38 -9.11 7.97
C LEU A 227 3.95 -7.68 8.28
N VAL A 228 4.76 -6.68 7.93
CA VAL A 228 4.35 -5.27 8.02
C VAL A 228 3.16 -5.00 7.11
N MET A 229 3.21 -5.41 5.84
CA MET A 229 2.14 -5.19 4.87
C MET A 229 0.84 -5.94 5.19
N ALA A 230 0.89 -6.95 6.04
CA ALA A 230 -0.26 -7.71 6.54
C ALA A 230 -0.84 -7.12 7.84
N SER A 231 -0.12 -6.21 8.52
CA SER A 231 -0.58 -5.65 9.79
C SER A 231 -1.75 -4.68 9.60
N ALA A 232 -2.65 -4.64 10.58
CA ALA A 232 -3.81 -3.75 10.55
C ALA A 232 -3.39 -2.27 10.49
N GLU A 233 -2.33 -1.90 11.21
CA GLU A 233 -1.81 -0.52 11.23
C GLU A 233 -1.25 -0.08 9.87
N TYR A 234 -0.66 -1.00 9.09
CA TYR A 234 -0.26 -0.72 7.71
C TYR A 234 -1.45 -0.62 6.78
N LEU A 235 -2.44 -1.51 6.93
CA LEU A 235 -3.59 -1.56 6.03
C LEU A 235 -4.49 -0.33 6.14
N ILE A 236 -4.53 0.33 7.29
CA ILE A 236 -5.27 1.58 7.50
C ILE A 236 -4.33 2.77 7.35
N GLN A 237 -4.55 3.56 6.31
CA GLN A 237 -3.83 4.80 6.09
C GLN A 237 -4.42 5.91 6.94
N LYS A 238 -3.67 6.39 7.87
CA LYS A 238 -3.95 7.58 8.68
C LYS A 238 -3.17 8.79 8.19
#